data_d8e01b44854d22687ef4f0fe964708f6
#
_entry.id   d8e01b44854d22687ef4f0fe964708f6
#
_cell.length_a   1.000
_cell.length_b   1.000
_cell.length_c   1.000
_cell.angle_alpha   90.00
_cell.angle_beta   90.00
_cell.angle_gamma   90.00
#
_symmetry.space_group_name_H-M   'P 1'
#
loop_
_entity.id
_entity.type
_entity.pdbx_description
1 polymer ?
#
loop_
_entity_poly.entity_id
_entity_poly.type
_entity_poly.pdbx_seq_one_letter_code
_entity_poly.pdbx_strand_id
1 'polypeptide(L)'
;MKKWTTLWIMIMMLGVSVPALGAMSISKMRQNTRFLTDRMAYELKLSPQQYDDVYEVNYDFINNVRYLMDDVVRGYDYALERYYDFLDVRNDDLRWILSGSQYRRFLKAEYFYRPIYAQNNKWQFRIYMVYNNVNFFYFGKPHHYASYCGGHYRTHFNNVSYYRTHFPITAITTISTMDIIASVMIG
;
A
#
# COMPACT_ATOMS: atom_id res chain seq x y z
N MET A 1 69.26 -3.56 30.42
CA MET A 1 67.90 -3.24 30.88
C MET A 1 67.14 -2.77 29.63
N LYS A 2 66.37 -3.68 28.99
CA LYS A 2 65.55 -3.38 27.77
C LYS A 2 64.14 -3.05 28.21
N LYS A 3 63.68 -1.80 27.93
CA LYS A 3 62.32 -1.34 28.14
C LYS A 3 61.44 -1.81 26.97
N TRP A 4 60.52 -2.70 27.25
CA TRP A 4 59.51 -3.11 26.31
C TRP A 4 58.33 -2.12 26.39
N THR A 5 58.19 -1.30 25.38
CA THR A 5 57.00 -0.44 25.20
C THR A 5 55.93 -1.27 24.54
N THR A 6 54.94 -1.67 25.31
CA THR A 6 53.73 -2.30 24.83
C THR A 6 52.86 -1.26 24.11
N LEU A 7 52.85 -1.38 22.77
CA LEU A 7 51.99 -0.56 21.92
C LEU A 7 50.57 -1.11 21.99
N TRP A 8 49.67 -0.45 22.69
CA TRP A 8 48.24 -0.76 22.66
C TRP A 8 47.67 -0.25 21.36
N ILE A 9 47.40 -1.16 20.39
CA ILE A 9 46.61 -0.85 19.20
C ILE A 9 45.15 -0.82 19.64
N MET A 10 44.65 0.40 19.84
CA MET A 10 43.22 0.66 20.05
C MET A 10 42.54 0.52 18.72
N ILE A 11 41.99 -0.67 18.43
CA ILE A 11 41.10 -0.88 17.27
C ILE A 11 39.80 -0.13 17.58
N MET A 12 39.67 1.09 17.06
CA MET A 12 38.38 1.77 16.95
C MET A 12 37.52 0.92 15.99
N MET A 13 36.65 0.11 16.56
CA MET A 13 35.48 -0.42 15.81
C MET A 13 34.62 0.79 15.45
N LEU A 14 34.84 1.32 14.27
CA LEU A 14 33.83 2.14 13.58
C LEU A 14 32.59 1.27 13.39
N GLY A 15 31.71 1.32 14.38
CA GLY A 15 30.37 0.78 14.25
C GLY A 15 29.70 1.49 13.08
N VAL A 16 29.74 0.88 11.91
CA VAL A 16 28.87 1.25 10.82
C VAL A 16 27.46 0.98 11.32
N SER A 17 26.82 2.00 11.88
CA SER A 17 25.39 1.95 12.16
C SER A 17 24.69 1.82 10.81
N VAL A 18 24.39 0.58 10.41
CA VAL A 18 23.45 0.32 9.32
C VAL A 18 22.16 1.01 9.77
N PRO A 19 21.65 2.02 9.05
CA PRO A 19 20.37 2.59 9.41
C PRO A 19 19.37 1.43 9.39
N ALA A 20 18.80 1.11 10.54
CA ALA A 20 17.70 0.19 10.61
C ALA A 20 16.61 0.78 9.67
N LEU A 21 16.36 0.14 8.54
CA LEU A 21 15.23 0.42 7.69
C LEU A 21 14.00 0.08 8.54
N GLY A 22 13.56 1.03 9.37
CA GLY A 22 12.45 0.82 10.29
C GLY A 22 11.13 0.90 9.54
N ALA A 23 10.16 0.11 9.97
CA ALA A 23 8.80 0.18 9.45
C ALA A 23 8.30 1.64 9.46
N MET A 24 7.62 2.05 8.39
CA MET A 24 7.05 3.39 8.26
C MET A 24 6.20 3.77 9.48
N SER A 25 6.39 4.97 10.03
CA SER A 25 5.61 5.44 11.17
C SER A 25 4.11 5.52 10.83
N ILE A 26 3.25 5.39 11.84
CA ILE A 26 1.78 5.48 11.67
C ILE A 26 1.37 6.82 11.06
N SER A 27 1.99 7.92 11.47
CA SER A 27 1.71 9.24 10.92
C SER A 27 2.01 9.31 9.43
N LYS A 28 3.17 8.82 9.00
CA LYS A 28 3.54 8.77 7.59
C LYS A 28 2.67 7.81 6.80
N MET A 29 2.31 6.67 7.37
CA MET A 29 1.38 5.72 6.79
C MET A 29 0.03 6.38 6.51
N ARG A 30 -0.59 7.06 7.49
CA ARG A 30 -1.85 7.78 7.32
C ARG A 30 -1.77 8.87 6.25
N GLN A 31 -0.67 9.59 6.20
CA GLN A 31 -0.44 10.61 5.18
C GLN A 31 -0.40 9.99 3.76
N ASN A 32 0.35 8.92 3.58
CA ASN A 32 0.45 8.22 2.30
C ASN A 32 -0.89 7.59 1.89
N THR A 33 -1.60 6.98 2.84
CA THR A 33 -2.95 6.44 2.63
C THR A 33 -3.91 7.52 2.16
N ARG A 34 -3.95 8.65 2.86
CA ARG A 34 -4.80 9.79 2.47
C ARG A 34 -4.44 10.31 1.08
N PHE A 35 -3.15 10.45 0.78
CA PHE A 35 -2.70 10.97 -0.49
C PHE A 35 -3.13 10.06 -1.65
N LEU A 36 -2.90 8.75 -1.52
CA LEU A 36 -3.35 7.75 -2.50
C LEU A 36 -4.87 7.80 -2.69
N THR A 37 -5.63 7.80 -1.59
CA THR A 37 -7.10 7.80 -1.61
C THR A 37 -7.66 9.08 -2.23
N ASP A 38 -7.09 10.23 -1.93
CA ASP A 38 -7.50 11.53 -2.48
C ASP A 38 -7.36 11.55 -4.02
N ARG A 39 -6.27 10.99 -4.55
CA ARG A 39 -6.07 10.87 -6.01
C ARG A 39 -7.03 9.87 -6.64
N MET A 40 -7.26 8.73 -5.98
CA MET A 40 -8.29 7.77 -6.41
C MET A 40 -9.67 8.45 -6.45
N ALA A 41 -10.04 9.20 -5.42
CA ALA A 41 -11.32 9.91 -5.36
C ALA A 41 -11.47 10.92 -6.51
N TYR A 42 -10.43 11.67 -6.80
CA TYR A 42 -10.44 12.65 -7.90
C TYR A 42 -10.58 11.98 -9.27
N GLU A 43 -9.73 11.01 -9.58
CA GLU A 43 -9.71 10.39 -10.91
C GLU A 43 -10.88 9.44 -11.15
N LEU A 44 -11.27 8.67 -10.14
CA LEU A 44 -12.35 7.68 -10.25
C LEU A 44 -13.73 8.30 -10.00
N LYS A 45 -13.81 9.56 -9.54
CA LYS A 45 -15.06 10.26 -9.18
C LYS A 45 -15.81 9.50 -8.09
N LEU A 46 -15.14 9.24 -6.98
CA LEU A 46 -15.75 8.53 -5.85
C LEU A 46 -16.84 9.38 -5.18
N SER A 47 -17.90 8.72 -4.71
CA SER A 47 -18.83 9.33 -3.77
C SER A 47 -18.19 9.55 -2.39
N PRO A 48 -18.75 10.41 -1.52
CA PRO A 48 -18.23 10.60 -0.17
C PRO A 48 -18.10 9.29 0.61
N GLN A 49 -19.10 8.40 0.55
CA GLN A 49 -19.05 7.10 1.19
C GLN A 49 -17.93 6.21 0.60
N GLN A 50 -17.83 6.13 -0.73
CA GLN A 50 -16.73 5.39 -1.37
C GLN A 50 -15.36 5.95 -0.97
N TYR A 51 -15.23 7.26 -0.77
CA TYR A 51 -13.99 7.89 -0.35
C TYR A 51 -13.53 7.41 1.02
N ASP A 52 -14.45 7.32 1.98
CA ASP A 52 -14.16 6.82 3.31
C ASP A 52 -13.79 5.33 3.29
N ASP A 53 -14.59 4.50 2.60
CA ASP A 53 -14.33 3.05 2.50
C ASP A 53 -13.03 2.73 1.75
N VAL A 54 -12.72 3.46 0.67
CA VAL A 54 -11.43 3.33 -0.06
C VAL A 54 -10.26 3.75 0.82
N TYR A 55 -10.43 4.75 1.70
CA TYR A 55 -9.41 5.09 2.67
C TYR A 55 -9.12 3.93 3.63
N GLU A 56 -10.15 3.30 4.16
CA GLU A 56 -10.01 2.17 5.08
C GLU A 56 -9.33 0.97 4.42
N VAL A 57 -9.74 0.60 3.21
CA VAL A 57 -9.08 -0.47 2.43
C VAL A 57 -7.60 -0.17 2.18
N ASN A 58 -7.28 1.05 1.78
CA ASN A 58 -5.89 1.47 1.56
C ASN A 58 -5.10 1.49 2.87
N TYR A 59 -5.73 1.89 3.98
CA TYR A 59 -5.12 1.89 5.30
C TYR A 59 -4.73 0.48 5.71
N ASP A 60 -5.67 -0.47 5.65
CA ASP A 60 -5.44 -1.86 6.04
C ASP A 60 -4.32 -2.50 5.19
N PHE A 61 -4.32 -2.27 3.89
CA PHE A 61 -3.27 -2.72 3.01
C PHE A 61 -1.89 -2.16 3.41
N ILE A 62 -1.77 -0.83 3.51
CA ILE A 62 -0.48 -0.19 3.80
C ILE A 62 0.01 -0.56 5.21
N ASN A 63 -0.90 -0.67 6.19
CA ASN A 63 -0.57 -1.10 7.54
C ASN A 63 0.00 -2.53 7.58
N ASN A 64 -0.55 -3.44 6.80
CA ASN A 64 -0.07 -4.82 6.72
C ASN A 64 1.30 -4.91 6.00
N VAL A 65 1.48 -4.21 4.88
CA VAL A 65 2.70 -4.33 4.08
C VAL A 65 3.89 -3.54 4.64
N ARG A 66 3.68 -2.48 5.41
CA ARG A 66 4.78 -1.62 5.91
C ARG A 66 5.86 -2.35 6.70
N TYR A 67 5.53 -3.49 7.28
CA TYR A 67 6.47 -4.34 8.02
C TYR A 67 7.22 -5.34 7.15
N LEU A 68 6.71 -5.59 5.93
CA LEU A 68 7.29 -6.54 4.99
C LEU A 68 8.22 -5.89 3.97
N MET A 69 8.09 -4.57 3.76
CA MET A 69 8.68 -3.92 2.59
C MET A 69 10.21 -3.95 2.57
N ASP A 70 10.85 -3.96 3.72
CA ASP A 70 12.31 -4.09 3.77
C ASP A 70 12.77 -5.48 3.30
N ASP A 71 12.01 -6.52 3.61
CA ASP A 71 12.28 -7.88 3.18
C ASP A 71 11.88 -8.09 1.71
N VAL A 72 10.83 -7.43 1.22
CA VAL A 72 10.48 -7.37 -0.21
C VAL A 72 11.62 -6.75 -1.01
N VAL A 73 12.20 -5.66 -0.54
CA VAL A 73 13.35 -4.99 -1.19
C VAL A 73 14.57 -5.89 -1.24
N ARG A 74 14.79 -6.72 -0.20
CA ARG A 74 15.86 -7.72 -0.15
C ARG A 74 15.60 -8.95 -1.03
N GLY A 75 14.39 -9.07 -1.60
CA GLY A 75 14.02 -10.17 -2.49
C GLY A 75 13.69 -11.47 -1.76
N TYR A 76 13.28 -11.43 -0.51
CA TYR A 76 12.84 -12.63 0.21
C TYR A 76 11.50 -13.12 -0.32
N ASP A 77 11.46 -14.36 -0.80
CA ASP A 77 10.27 -14.97 -1.44
C ASP A 77 9.03 -14.90 -0.55
N TYR A 78 9.16 -15.25 0.73
CA TYR A 78 8.04 -15.19 1.68
C TYR A 78 7.42 -13.78 1.81
N ALA A 79 8.26 -12.74 1.70
CA ALA A 79 7.81 -11.36 1.82
C ALA A 79 7.12 -10.92 0.52
N LEU A 80 7.62 -11.37 -0.63
CA LEU A 80 7.00 -11.13 -1.93
C LEU A 80 5.62 -11.81 -2.01
N GLU A 81 5.52 -13.09 -1.65
CA GLU A 81 4.24 -13.81 -1.61
C GLU A 81 3.24 -13.08 -0.71
N ARG A 82 3.66 -12.73 0.50
CA ARG A 82 2.79 -12.04 1.46
C ARG A 82 2.36 -10.65 0.99
N TYR A 83 3.24 -9.93 0.31
CA TYR A 83 2.91 -8.64 -0.29
C TYR A 83 1.81 -8.79 -1.36
N TYR A 84 1.93 -9.79 -2.24
CA TYR A 84 0.93 -10.04 -3.27
C TYR A 84 -0.40 -10.50 -2.69
N ASP A 85 -0.40 -11.33 -1.65
CA ASP A 85 -1.62 -11.71 -0.92
C ASP A 85 -2.38 -10.46 -0.41
N PHE A 86 -1.66 -9.53 0.24
CA PHE A 86 -2.27 -8.29 0.73
C PHE A 86 -2.75 -7.38 -0.41
N LEU A 87 -2.02 -7.35 -1.52
CA LEU A 87 -2.39 -6.57 -2.70
C LEU A 87 -3.67 -7.11 -3.34
N ASP A 88 -3.78 -8.43 -3.48
CA ASP A 88 -4.94 -9.09 -4.07
C ASP A 88 -6.19 -8.91 -3.20
N VAL A 89 -6.06 -9.08 -1.88
CA VAL A 89 -7.14 -8.79 -0.92
C VAL A 89 -7.63 -7.35 -1.06
N ARG A 90 -6.69 -6.37 -1.09
CA ARG A 90 -7.02 -4.96 -1.27
C ARG A 90 -7.78 -4.71 -2.59
N ASN A 91 -7.27 -5.22 -3.69
CA ASN A 91 -7.86 -4.98 -5.00
C ASN A 91 -9.23 -5.63 -5.15
N ASP A 92 -9.44 -6.80 -4.53
CA ASP A 92 -10.75 -7.44 -4.51
C ASP A 92 -11.73 -6.72 -3.55
N ASP A 93 -11.28 -6.16 -2.43
CA ASP A 93 -12.13 -5.31 -1.57
C ASP A 93 -12.56 -4.03 -2.31
N LEU A 94 -11.65 -3.40 -3.05
CA LEU A 94 -11.98 -2.25 -3.90
C LEU A 94 -12.99 -2.58 -5.00
N ARG A 95 -13.01 -3.83 -5.48
CA ARG A 95 -14.00 -4.29 -6.45
C ARG A 95 -15.44 -4.24 -5.93
N TRP A 96 -15.65 -4.43 -4.63
CA TRP A 96 -16.96 -4.31 -4.01
C TRP A 96 -17.42 -2.85 -3.87
N ILE A 97 -16.49 -1.94 -3.58
CA ILE A 97 -16.76 -0.52 -3.34
C ILE A 97 -16.97 0.23 -4.67
N LEU A 98 -16.14 -0.05 -5.68
CA LEU A 98 -16.11 0.67 -6.93
C LEU A 98 -17.19 0.17 -7.90
N SER A 99 -17.87 1.09 -8.58
CA SER A 99 -18.72 0.71 -9.73
C SER A 99 -17.88 0.08 -10.86
N GLY A 100 -18.51 -0.67 -11.75
CA GLY A 100 -17.80 -1.32 -12.84
C GLY A 100 -17.00 -0.35 -13.73
N SER A 101 -17.47 0.88 -13.93
CA SER A 101 -16.74 1.91 -14.68
C SER A 101 -15.56 2.49 -13.90
N GLN A 102 -15.71 2.68 -12.59
CA GLN A 102 -14.62 3.12 -11.69
C GLN A 102 -13.54 2.04 -11.59
N TYR A 103 -13.94 0.77 -11.43
CA TYR A 103 -13.02 -0.35 -11.33
C TYR A 103 -12.21 -0.55 -12.63
N ARG A 104 -12.81 -0.43 -13.81
CA ARG A 104 -12.07 -0.46 -15.08
C ARG A 104 -11.04 0.67 -15.19
N ARG A 105 -11.35 1.89 -14.71
CA ARG A 105 -10.37 3.00 -14.67
C ARG A 105 -9.27 2.73 -13.65
N PHE A 106 -9.61 2.18 -12.48
CA PHE A 106 -8.65 1.76 -11.46
C PHE A 106 -7.61 0.77 -12.03
N LEU A 107 -8.04 -0.24 -12.79
CA LEU A 107 -7.15 -1.24 -13.38
C LEU A 107 -6.23 -0.67 -14.47
N LYS A 108 -6.59 0.46 -15.10
CA LYS A 108 -5.73 1.13 -16.09
C LYS A 108 -4.64 2.00 -15.47
N ALA A 109 -4.77 2.35 -14.19
CA ALA A 109 -3.83 3.21 -13.48
C ALA A 109 -2.92 2.36 -12.58
N GLU A 110 -1.73 1.98 -13.06
CA GLU A 110 -0.81 1.13 -12.30
C GLU A 110 -0.50 1.69 -10.92
N TYR A 111 -0.38 3.02 -10.79
CA TYR A 111 -0.17 3.70 -9.52
C TYR A 111 -1.33 3.57 -8.53
N PHE A 112 -2.48 3.07 -8.97
CA PHE A 112 -3.59 2.72 -8.09
C PHE A 112 -3.64 1.23 -7.77
N TYR A 113 -3.60 0.34 -8.77
CA TYR A 113 -3.76 -1.09 -8.54
C TYR A 113 -2.48 -1.80 -8.05
N ARG A 114 -1.30 -1.21 -8.32
CA ARG A 114 0.00 -1.61 -7.76
C ARG A 114 0.69 -0.40 -7.12
N PRO A 115 0.19 0.09 -5.98
CA PRO A 115 0.58 1.41 -5.46
C PRO A 115 2.01 1.49 -4.94
N ILE A 116 2.66 0.36 -4.68
CA ILE A 116 4.02 0.31 -4.14
C ILE A 116 4.93 -0.44 -5.12
N TYR A 117 6.18 0.02 -5.23
CA TYR A 117 7.23 -0.64 -6.00
C TYR A 117 8.57 -0.57 -5.26
N ALA A 118 9.46 -1.51 -5.55
CA ALA A 118 10.82 -1.54 -5.05
C ALA A 118 11.81 -1.21 -6.18
N GLN A 119 12.72 -0.27 -5.92
CA GLN A 119 13.79 0.11 -6.84
C GLN A 119 14.99 0.65 -6.06
N ASN A 120 16.21 0.31 -6.48
CA ASN A 120 17.46 0.79 -5.88
C ASN A 120 17.53 0.58 -4.35
N ASN A 121 17.19 -0.61 -3.90
CA ASN A 121 17.14 -0.99 -2.48
C ASN A 121 16.21 -0.11 -1.63
N LYS A 122 15.18 0.47 -2.24
CA LYS A 122 14.15 1.27 -1.56
C LYS A 122 12.79 0.91 -2.12
N TRP A 123 11.76 1.06 -1.29
CA TRP A 123 10.39 0.98 -1.74
C TRP A 123 9.73 2.36 -1.69
N GLN A 124 8.80 2.59 -2.61
CA GLN A 124 8.16 3.88 -2.82
C GLN A 124 6.72 3.72 -3.29
N PHE A 125 5.91 4.75 -3.10
CA PHE A 125 4.57 4.80 -3.66
C PHE A 125 4.61 5.34 -5.09
N ARG A 126 4.05 4.60 -6.07
CA ARG A 126 3.98 5.00 -7.48
C ARG A 126 3.22 6.31 -7.69
N ILE A 127 2.25 6.60 -6.84
CA ILE A 127 1.44 7.82 -6.93
C ILE A 127 2.30 9.10 -6.93
N TYR A 128 3.45 9.09 -6.27
CA TYR A 128 4.38 10.23 -6.23
C TYR A 128 5.17 10.44 -7.53
N MET A 129 5.18 9.45 -8.42
CA MET A 129 5.75 9.61 -9.77
C MET A 129 4.82 10.41 -10.68
N VAL A 130 3.51 10.37 -10.42
CA VAL A 130 2.48 11.06 -11.20
C VAL A 130 2.11 12.40 -10.57
N TYR A 131 2.07 12.46 -9.25
CA TYR A 131 1.67 13.64 -8.48
C TYR A 131 2.81 14.11 -7.56
N ASN A 132 3.56 15.09 -8.03
CA ASN A 132 4.73 15.61 -7.33
C ASN A 132 4.40 16.60 -6.19
N ASN A 133 3.23 17.26 -6.22
CA ASN A 133 2.81 18.16 -5.14
C ASN A 133 2.13 17.35 -4.01
N VAL A 134 2.93 16.91 -3.05
CA VAL A 134 2.52 16.09 -1.92
C VAL A 134 1.68 16.83 -0.87
N ASN A 135 1.65 18.15 -0.93
CA ASN A 135 0.92 18.99 0.02
C ASN A 135 -0.46 19.42 -0.49
N PHE A 136 -0.75 19.18 -1.75
CA PHE A 136 -2.05 19.51 -2.35
C PHE A 136 -3.01 18.33 -2.18
N PHE A 137 -4.27 18.61 -1.82
CA PHE A 137 -5.36 17.66 -1.73
C PHE A 137 -6.59 18.24 -2.41
N TYR A 138 -7.30 17.40 -3.17
CA TYR A 138 -8.56 17.76 -3.83
C TYR A 138 -9.73 17.76 -2.85
N PHE A 139 -9.66 16.92 -1.81
CA PHE A 139 -10.74 16.72 -0.85
C PHE A 139 -10.25 16.91 0.59
N GLY A 140 -11.22 17.12 1.49
CA GLY A 140 -10.97 17.10 2.92
C GLY A 140 -10.39 15.75 3.41
N LYS A 141 -10.17 15.65 4.72
CA LYS A 141 -9.79 14.34 5.30
C LYS A 141 -10.99 13.40 5.26
N PRO A 142 -10.76 12.07 5.03
CA PRO A 142 -11.80 11.07 5.24
C PRO A 142 -12.39 11.15 6.65
N HIS A 143 -13.62 10.76 6.82
CA HIS A 143 -14.34 10.89 8.10
C HIS A 143 -13.59 10.22 9.26
N HIS A 144 -13.07 9.01 9.04
CA HIS A 144 -12.32 8.24 10.05
C HIS A 144 -10.79 8.39 9.95
N TYR A 145 -10.28 9.45 9.31
CA TYR A 145 -8.84 9.65 9.09
C TYR A 145 -7.98 9.49 10.35
N ALA A 146 -8.41 10.05 11.48
CA ALA A 146 -7.65 10.03 12.73
C ALA A 146 -7.97 8.81 13.61
N SER A 147 -9.19 8.30 13.55
CA SER A 147 -9.72 7.26 14.44
C SER A 147 -9.59 5.85 13.88
N TYR A 148 -9.58 5.68 12.56
CA TYR A 148 -9.45 4.35 11.97
C TYR A 148 -8.08 3.74 12.27
N CYS A 149 -8.09 2.53 12.82
CA CYS A 149 -6.89 1.81 13.24
C CYS A 149 -6.76 0.41 12.59
N GLY A 150 -7.55 0.13 11.54
CA GLY A 150 -7.77 -1.19 11.00
C GLY A 150 -9.00 -1.82 11.64
N GLY A 151 -9.48 -2.91 11.07
CA GLY A 151 -10.63 -3.63 11.60
C GLY A 151 -11.51 -4.22 10.51
N HIS A 152 -11.40 -3.75 9.28
CA HIS A 152 -12.16 -4.27 8.14
C HIS A 152 -11.38 -5.28 7.29
N TYR A 153 -10.19 -5.65 7.73
CA TYR A 153 -9.39 -6.65 7.04
C TYR A 153 -10.04 -8.05 7.15
N ARG A 154 -10.01 -8.81 6.07
CA ARG A 154 -10.76 -10.07 5.88
C ARG A 154 -10.56 -11.13 6.95
N THR A 155 -9.39 -11.18 7.60
CA THR A 155 -9.14 -12.14 8.69
C THR A 155 -10.11 -11.97 9.85
N HIS A 156 -10.71 -10.80 10.02
CA HIS A 156 -11.73 -10.52 11.03
C HIS A 156 -13.15 -10.97 10.59
N PHE A 157 -13.32 -11.35 9.32
CA PHE A 157 -14.60 -11.67 8.69
C PHE A 157 -14.56 -13.03 7.97
N ASN A 158 -13.91 -14.03 8.52
CA ASN A 158 -13.79 -15.38 7.95
C ASN A 158 -13.28 -15.37 6.48
N ASN A 159 -12.34 -14.49 6.17
CA ASN A 159 -11.78 -14.26 4.84
C ASN A 159 -12.77 -13.75 3.78
N VAL A 160 -13.92 -13.24 4.20
CA VAL A 160 -14.88 -12.56 3.32
C VAL A 160 -14.67 -11.04 3.41
N SER A 161 -14.86 -10.34 2.29
CA SER A 161 -14.79 -8.88 2.27
C SER A 161 -15.87 -8.25 3.15
N TYR A 162 -15.45 -7.39 4.07
CA TYR A 162 -16.36 -6.55 4.87
C TYR A 162 -17.29 -5.71 3.96
N TYR A 163 -16.76 -5.18 2.87
CA TYR A 163 -17.47 -4.28 1.95
C TYR A 163 -18.52 -4.98 1.08
N ARG A 164 -18.46 -6.30 0.98
CA ARG A 164 -19.45 -7.09 0.23
C ARG A 164 -20.88 -6.90 0.71
N THR A 165 -21.07 -6.67 2.01
CA THR A 165 -22.39 -6.48 2.61
C THR A 165 -22.89 -5.04 2.53
N HIS A 166 -22.00 -4.07 2.38
CA HIS A 166 -22.30 -2.64 2.37
C HIS A 166 -22.62 -2.09 0.97
N PHE A 167 -22.13 -2.75 -0.05
CA PHE A 167 -22.40 -2.41 -1.46
C PHE A 167 -23.15 -3.57 -2.11
N PRO A 168 -24.49 -3.58 -2.09
CA PRO A 168 -25.27 -4.62 -2.79
C PRO A 168 -24.88 -4.59 -4.27
N ILE A 169 -24.57 -5.76 -4.79
CA ILE A 169 -24.14 -5.96 -6.17
C ILE A 169 -25.25 -5.43 -7.09
N THR A 170 -25.07 -4.26 -7.68
CA THR A 170 -25.68 -3.96 -8.95
C THR A 170 -24.99 -4.90 -9.93
N ALA A 171 -25.70 -5.92 -10.44
CA ALA A 171 -25.21 -7.05 -11.22
C ALA A 171 -23.96 -6.72 -12.07
N ILE A 172 -22.78 -6.93 -11.50
CA ILE A 172 -21.55 -6.93 -12.26
C ILE A 172 -21.55 -8.29 -12.95
N THR A 173 -21.85 -8.29 -14.25
CA THR A 173 -21.56 -9.41 -15.13
C THR A 173 -20.16 -9.90 -14.77
N THR A 174 -20.05 -11.15 -14.40
CA THR A 174 -18.82 -11.80 -13.93
C THR A 174 -17.79 -11.78 -15.06
N ILE A 175 -17.06 -10.70 -15.17
CA ILE A 175 -15.86 -10.66 -15.99
C ILE A 175 -14.76 -11.23 -15.08
N SER A 176 -14.32 -12.44 -15.39
CA SER A 176 -13.24 -13.11 -14.68
C SER A 176 -12.01 -12.18 -14.63
N THR A 177 -11.34 -12.13 -13.48
CA THR A 177 -10.08 -11.39 -13.34
C THR A 177 -9.04 -11.83 -14.37
N MET A 178 -9.10 -13.09 -14.82
CA MET A 178 -8.28 -13.65 -15.89
C MET A 178 -8.57 -13.00 -17.26
N ASP A 179 -9.82 -12.68 -17.58
CA ASP A 179 -10.19 -12.07 -18.86
C ASP A 179 -9.71 -10.62 -18.96
N ILE A 180 -9.64 -9.92 -17.82
CA ILE A 180 -9.18 -8.52 -17.78
C ILE A 180 -7.65 -8.48 -17.89
N ILE A 181 -6.93 -9.38 -17.22
CA ILE A 181 -5.46 -9.46 -17.31
C ILE A 181 -5.05 -9.84 -18.74
N ALA A 182 -5.75 -10.77 -19.38
CA ALA A 182 -5.49 -11.16 -20.76
C ALA A 182 -5.69 -9.98 -21.74
N SER A 183 -6.74 -9.17 -21.56
CA SER A 183 -7.01 -8.01 -22.45
C SER A 183 -6.04 -6.85 -22.30
N VAL A 184 -5.38 -6.72 -21.14
CA VAL A 184 -4.37 -5.67 -20.86
C VAL A 184 -2.97 -6.11 -21.33
N MET A 185 -2.70 -7.42 -21.44
CA MET A 185 -1.41 -7.93 -21.93
C MET A 185 -1.32 -8.06 -23.45
N ILE A 186 -2.42 -7.93 -24.19
CA ILE A 186 -2.48 -8.10 -25.65
C ILE A 186 -2.62 -6.74 -26.38
N GLY A 187 -2.75 -5.64 -25.70
CA GLY A 187 -2.79 -4.27 -26.24
C GLY A 187 -1.57 -3.46 -25.84
#